data_48a1ec53324621b0a9b44ac876c54f02
#
_entry.id   48a1ec53324621b0a9b44ac876c54f02
#
_cell.length_a   1.000
_cell.length_b   1.000
_cell.length_c   1.000
_cell.angle_alpha   90.00
_cell.angle_beta   90.00
_cell.angle_gamma   90.00
#
_symmetry.space_group_name_H-M   'P 1'
#
loop_
_entity.id
_entity.type
_entity.pdbx_description
1 polymer ?
#
loop_
_entity_poly.entity_id
_entity_poly.type
_entity_poly.pdbx_seq_one_letter_code
_entity_poly.pdbx_strand_id
1 'polypeptide(L)'
;MQQTYPRIVLYVKTDRMKGQTDIGRIYDDYSVRLYNIGLRIVGDASDAEEIMHDTLLKYLSYDRKDEIRDLAGWLAQTCIRKAIDRLREKHRYKDFLTRYAEMDTGDTTEYEAPEIISVENIRKVLSGLPDHYRVVLTLHLLEGYDYQEISQITGTNESTIRTLYMRGRQKLAEALRK
;
A
#
# COMPACT_ATOMS: atom_id res chain seq x y z
N MET A 1 -10.27 -17.59 -17.35
CA MET A 1 -10.43 -16.14 -17.56
C MET A 1 -9.27 -15.45 -16.89
N GLN A 2 -8.30 -14.94 -17.66
CA GLN A 2 -7.11 -14.26 -17.13
C GLN A 2 -7.48 -12.80 -16.86
N GLN A 3 -7.41 -12.40 -15.60
CA GLN A 3 -7.56 -11.01 -15.21
C GLN A 3 -6.25 -10.26 -15.47
N THR A 4 -6.31 -9.33 -16.41
CA THR A 4 -5.19 -8.47 -16.79
C THR A 4 -5.15 -7.28 -15.85
N TYR A 5 -4.19 -7.27 -14.92
CA TYR A 5 -3.88 -6.10 -14.10
C TYR A 5 -3.25 -4.99 -14.96
N PRO A 6 -3.58 -3.71 -14.75
CA PRO A 6 -2.86 -2.64 -15.44
C PRO A 6 -1.42 -2.60 -14.92
N ARG A 7 -0.52 -3.16 -15.72
CA ARG A 7 0.92 -3.11 -15.53
C ARG A 7 1.39 -1.67 -15.65
N ILE A 8 1.71 -1.05 -14.51
CA ILE A 8 2.78 -0.04 -14.54
C ILE A 8 4.06 -0.85 -14.68
N VAL A 9 4.43 -1.07 -15.94
CA VAL A 9 5.65 -1.79 -16.31
C VAL A 9 6.83 -0.89 -15.99
N LEU A 10 7.44 -1.10 -14.82
CA LEU A 10 8.82 -0.68 -14.66
C LEU A 10 9.68 -1.72 -15.40
N TYR A 11 10.27 -1.30 -16.50
CA TYR A 11 11.16 -2.06 -17.35
C TYR A 11 12.40 -2.46 -16.54
N VAL A 12 12.43 -3.67 -16.01
CA VAL A 12 13.66 -4.27 -15.49
C VAL A 12 14.28 -5.04 -16.65
N LYS A 13 15.38 -4.52 -17.20
CA LYS A 13 16.26 -5.25 -18.12
C LYS A 13 16.77 -6.49 -17.40
N THR A 14 16.25 -7.66 -17.78
CA THR A 14 16.85 -8.95 -17.42
C THR A 14 18.14 -9.12 -18.24
N ASP A 15 19.26 -8.89 -17.62
CA ASP A 15 20.54 -9.40 -18.13
C ASP A 15 21.06 -10.50 -17.20
N ARG A 16 21.24 -11.69 -17.79
CA ARG A 16 21.74 -12.88 -17.11
C ARG A 16 23.25 -12.74 -16.95
N MET A 17 23.72 -12.60 -15.71
CA MET A 17 25.09 -12.98 -15.37
C MET A 17 25.12 -13.81 -14.07
N LYS A 18 25.67 -15.00 -14.20
CA LYS A 18 25.86 -15.98 -13.13
C LYS A 18 26.87 -15.49 -12.09
N GLY A 19 26.55 -15.62 -10.81
CA GLY A 19 27.57 -15.90 -9.79
C GLY A 19 27.91 -14.81 -8.77
N GLN A 20 27.05 -13.82 -8.51
CA GLN A 20 27.22 -12.96 -7.35
C GLN A 20 25.88 -12.90 -6.60
N THR A 21 25.91 -13.34 -5.34
CA THR A 21 24.75 -13.47 -4.48
C THR A 21 24.00 -12.14 -4.41
N ASP A 22 22.92 -12.12 -5.01
CA ASP A 22 21.96 -11.17 -5.51
C ASP A 22 21.38 -10.16 -4.51
N ILE A 23 21.90 -10.05 -3.30
CA ILE A 23 21.39 -9.15 -2.25
C ILE A 23 21.51 -7.70 -2.68
N GLY A 24 22.65 -7.31 -3.22
CA GLY A 24 22.89 -5.95 -3.69
C GLY A 24 21.91 -5.57 -4.81
N ARG A 25 21.72 -6.45 -5.79
CA ARG A 25 20.78 -6.20 -6.90
C ARG A 25 19.33 -6.11 -6.42
N ILE A 26 18.92 -7.03 -5.55
CA ILE A 26 17.56 -7.00 -4.99
C ILE A 26 17.36 -5.73 -4.19
N TYR A 27 18.32 -5.29 -3.43
CA TYR A 27 18.28 -4.03 -2.72
C TYR A 27 18.15 -2.85 -3.71
N ASP A 28 19.00 -2.76 -4.71
CA ASP A 28 19.00 -1.69 -5.70
C ASP A 28 17.67 -1.65 -6.50
N ASP A 29 17.14 -2.82 -6.87
CA ASP A 29 15.94 -2.94 -7.69
C ASP A 29 14.65 -2.64 -6.91
N TYR A 30 14.59 -2.95 -5.60
CA TYR A 30 13.33 -2.94 -4.85
C TYR A 30 13.28 -1.99 -3.67
N SER A 31 14.41 -1.55 -3.08
CA SER A 31 14.43 -0.76 -1.84
C SER A 31 13.61 0.52 -1.94
N VAL A 32 13.78 1.29 -3.02
CA VAL A 32 13.06 2.55 -3.24
C VAL A 32 11.54 2.33 -3.35
N ARG A 33 11.12 1.27 -4.05
CA ARG A 33 9.71 0.92 -4.18
C ARG A 33 9.11 0.50 -2.84
N LEU A 34 9.78 -0.38 -2.10
CA LEU A 34 9.34 -0.87 -0.80
C LEU A 34 9.28 0.25 0.24
N TYR A 35 10.30 1.11 0.29
CA TYR A 35 10.30 2.30 1.11
C TYR A 35 9.09 3.20 0.83
N ASN A 36 8.81 3.48 -0.45
CA ASN A 36 7.68 4.31 -0.84
C ASN A 36 6.32 3.67 -0.49
N ILE A 37 6.17 2.35 -0.62
CA ILE A 37 4.97 1.63 -0.17
C ILE A 37 4.81 1.79 1.35
N GLY A 38 5.86 1.50 2.11
CA GLY A 38 5.87 1.67 3.56
C GLY A 38 5.50 3.09 3.97
N LEU A 39 6.19 4.09 3.42
CA LEU A 39 5.98 5.50 3.75
C LEU A 39 4.53 5.96 3.50
N ARG A 40 3.93 5.54 2.39
CA ARG A 40 2.52 5.87 2.09
C ARG A 40 1.54 5.27 3.09
N ILE A 41 1.86 4.11 3.65
CA ILE A 41 1.01 3.42 4.63
C ILE A 41 1.23 3.97 6.03
N VAL A 42 2.48 4.00 6.53
CA VAL A 42 2.76 4.37 7.94
C VAL A 42 2.89 5.88 8.16
N GLY A 43 3.23 6.66 7.12
CA GLY A 43 3.37 8.11 7.19
C GLY A 43 4.63 8.59 7.95
N ASP A 44 5.55 7.69 8.30
CA ASP A 44 6.78 7.97 9.04
C ASP A 44 7.99 7.40 8.30
N ALA A 45 9.03 8.22 8.10
CA ALA A 45 10.19 7.84 7.30
C ALA A 45 11.05 6.75 7.96
N SER A 46 11.20 6.80 9.29
CA SER A 46 11.99 5.82 10.03
C SER A 46 11.32 4.45 10.03
N ASP A 47 10.00 4.41 10.29
CA ASP A 47 9.23 3.18 10.18
C ASP A 47 9.24 2.61 8.76
N ALA A 48 9.13 3.46 7.74
CA ALA A 48 9.17 3.03 6.35
C ALA A 48 10.51 2.38 5.97
N GLU A 49 11.61 2.95 6.45
CA GLU A 49 12.96 2.41 6.25
C GLU A 49 13.13 1.06 6.96
N GLU A 50 12.70 0.96 8.22
CA GLU A 50 12.73 -0.30 8.98
C GLU A 50 11.90 -1.39 8.29
N ILE A 51 10.66 -1.07 7.85
CA ILE A 51 9.78 -1.99 7.15
C ILE A 51 10.40 -2.47 5.83
N MET A 52 11.03 -1.57 5.09
CA MET A 52 11.74 -1.90 3.84
C MET A 52 12.86 -2.90 4.12
N HIS A 53 13.76 -2.60 5.07
CA HIS A 53 14.86 -3.49 5.46
C HIS A 53 14.35 -4.84 5.95
N ASP A 54 13.36 -4.84 6.80
CA ASP A 54 12.73 -6.04 7.34
C ASP A 54 12.08 -6.91 6.25
N THR A 55 11.54 -6.29 5.19
CA THR A 55 10.96 -7.00 4.05
C THR A 55 12.05 -7.73 3.28
N LEU A 56 13.18 -7.06 3.04
CA LEU A 56 14.33 -7.64 2.36
C LEU A 56 14.97 -8.75 3.18
N LEU A 57 15.14 -8.55 4.50
CA LEU A 57 15.66 -9.57 5.41
C LEU A 57 14.75 -10.82 5.43
N LYS A 58 13.43 -10.61 5.44
CA LYS A 58 12.48 -11.73 5.37
C LYS A 58 12.62 -12.53 4.08
N TYR A 59 12.83 -11.86 2.95
CA TYR A 59 13.09 -12.54 1.69
C TYR A 59 14.41 -13.35 1.75
N LEU A 60 15.46 -12.77 2.33
CA LEU A 60 16.77 -13.43 2.44
C LEU A 60 16.72 -14.70 3.28
N SER A 61 15.93 -14.69 4.35
CA SER A 61 15.73 -15.84 5.25
C SER A 61 14.63 -16.79 4.78
N TYR A 62 13.98 -16.54 3.65
CA TYR A 62 12.90 -17.38 3.16
C TYR A 62 13.44 -18.63 2.46
N ASP A 63 13.14 -19.82 3.00
CA ASP A 63 13.72 -21.08 2.53
C ASP A 63 13.19 -21.54 1.16
N ARG A 64 11.96 -21.13 0.80
CA ARG A 64 11.27 -21.55 -0.43
C ARG A 64 11.26 -20.46 -1.51
N LYS A 65 12.42 -19.85 -1.77
CA LYS A 65 12.54 -18.79 -2.78
C LYS A 65 12.16 -19.24 -4.18
N ASP A 66 12.43 -20.50 -4.50
CA ASP A 66 12.12 -21.11 -5.80
C ASP A 66 10.61 -21.22 -6.08
N GLU A 67 9.77 -21.19 -5.05
CA GLU A 67 8.31 -21.17 -5.19
C GLU A 67 7.75 -19.76 -5.52
N ILE A 68 8.56 -18.72 -5.35
CA ILE A 68 8.14 -17.34 -5.61
C ILE A 68 8.17 -17.08 -7.13
N ARG A 69 7.00 -17.09 -7.77
CA ARG A 69 6.87 -16.83 -9.21
C ARG A 69 6.92 -15.34 -9.57
N ASP A 70 6.46 -14.48 -8.65
CA ASP A 70 6.48 -13.03 -8.77
C ASP A 70 7.13 -12.43 -7.52
N LEU A 71 8.44 -12.17 -7.62
CA LEU A 71 9.21 -11.59 -6.52
C LEU A 71 8.73 -10.18 -6.17
N ALA A 72 8.41 -9.35 -7.18
CA ALA A 72 7.97 -7.98 -6.96
C ALA A 72 6.64 -7.94 -6.19
N GLY A 73 5.68 -8.78 -6.56
CA GLY A 73 4.41 -8.92 -5.87
C GLY A 73 4.57 -9.48 -4.45
N TRP A 74 5.41 -10.51 -4.28
CA TRP A 74 5.68 -11.09 -2.97
C TRP A 74 6.30 -10.08 -1.99
N LEU A 75 7.31 -9.31 -2.46
CA LEU A 75 7.95 -8.27 -1.67
C LEU A 75 6.95 -7.15 -1.32
N ALA A 76 6.15 -6.68 -2.30
CA ALA A 76 5.14 -5.65 -2.06
C ALA A 76 4.11 -6.10 -1.02
N GLN A 77 3.54 -7.30 -1.15
CA GLN A 77 2.59 -7.83 -0.16
C GLN A 77 3.21 -8.00 1.23
N THR A 78 4.46 -8.45 1.29
CA THR A 78 5.19 -8.59 2.55
C THR A 78 5.40 -7.24 3.22
N CYS A 79 5.81 -6.23 2.46
CA CYS A 79 5.99 -4.85 2.92
C CYS A 79 4.66 -4.25 3.42
N ILE A 80 3.58 -4.41 2.66
CA ILE A 80 2.24 -3.90 3.04
C ILE A 80 1.79 -4.53 4.36
N ARG A 81 1.91 -5.86 4.52
CA ARG A 81 1.53 -6.54 5.76
C ARG A 81 2.33 -6.03 6.96
N LYS A 82 3.65 -5.88 6.82
CA LYS A 82 4.49 -5.30 7.87
C LYS A 82 4.11 -3.86 8.22
N ALA A 83 3.80 -3.04 7.22
CA ALA A 83 3.35 -1.66 7.43
C ALA A 83 2.00 -1.60 8.17
N ILE A 84 1.06 -2.47 7.84
CA ILE A 84 -0.23 -2.58 8.53
C ILE A 84 -0.02 -3.07 9.97
N ASP A 85 0.86 -4.06 10.18
CA ASP A 85 1.16 -4.56 11.52
C ASP A 85 1.82 -3.48 12.39
N ARG A 86 2.72 -2.64 11.82
CA ARG A 86 3.27 -1.46 12.50
C ARG A 86 2.19 -0.46 12.93
N LEU A 87 1.20 -0.18 12.07
CA LEU A 87 0.05 0.66 12.44
C LEU A 87 -0.81 0.04 13.54
N ARG A 88 -1.00 -1.28 13.50
CA ARG A 88 -1.73 -2.01 14.56
C ARG A 88 -1.04 -1.89 15.91
N GLU A 89 0.27 -2.01 15.94
CA GLU A 89 1.08 -1.84 17.14
C GLU A 89 0.94 -0.41 17.69
N LYS A 90 1.07 0.60 16.84
CA LYS A 90 0.98 2.00 17.25
C LYS A 90 -0.41 2.43 17.75
N HIS A 91 -1.46 1.93 17.12
CA HIS A 91 -2.80 2.50 17.30
C HIS A 91 -3.90 1.49 17.61
N ARG A 92 -3.60 0.22 17.89
CA ARG A 92 -4.60 -0.85 17.97
C ARG A 92 -5.55 -0.78 16.76
N TYR A 93 -4.97 -0.79 15.60
CA TYR A 93 -5.56 -0.47 14.30
C TYR A 93 -6.90 -1.16 13.98
N LYS A 94 -7.11 -2.40 14.45
CA LYS A 94 -8.35 -3.16 14.19
C LYS A 94 -9.57 -2.51 14.87
N ASP A 95 -9.42 -2.11 16.13
CA ASP A 95 -10.49 -1.44 16.89
C ASP A 95 -10.75 -0.04 16.33
N PHE A 96 -9.70 0.58 15.81
CA PHE A 96 -9.74 1.89 15.21
C PHE A 96 -10.54 1.90 13.89
N LEU A 97 -10.30 0.97 12.96
CA LEU A 97 -11.04 0.86 11.71
C LEU A 97 -12.54 0.62 11.95
N THR A 98 -12.88 -0.27 12.88
CA THR A 98 -14.27 -0.61 13.19
C THR A 98 -15.03 0.57 13.79
N ARG A 99 -14.44 1.26 14.77
CA ARG A 99 -15.05 2.44 15.41
C ARG A 99 -15.32 3.58 14.44
N TYR A 100 -14.38 3.86 13.52
CA TYR A 100 -14.54 4.96 12.57
C TYR A 100 -15.54 4.66 11.45
N ALA A 101 -15.69 3.41 11.03
CA ALA A 101 -16.71 3.01 10.07
C ALA A 101 -18.13 3.19 10.63
N GLU A 102 -18.31 3.04 11.95
CA GLU A 102 -19.58 3.20 12.66
C GLU A 102 -19.93 4.67 12.98
N MET A 103 -18.92 5.53 13.19
CA MET A 103 -19.14 6.91 13.64
C MET A 103 -19.40 7.93 12.53
N ASP A 104 -19.04 7.61 11.28
CA ASP A 104 -19.16 8.56 10.17
C ASP A 104 -20.38 8.24 9.29
N THR A 105 -21.54 8.77 9.65
CA THR A 105 -22.79 8.65 8.88
C THR A 105 -22.96 9.73 7.81
N GLY A 106 -21.85 10.23 7.26
CA GLY A 106 -21.87 11.29 6.24
C GLY A 106 -22.39 10.79 4.89
N ASP A 107 -23.24 11.59 4.29
CA ASP A 107 -23.94 11.39 3.01
C ASP A 107 -22.95 11.23 1.85
N THR A 108 -23.13 10.21 1.01
CA THR A 108 -22.28 9.94 -0.17
C THR A 108 -22.82 10.70 -1.37
N THR A 109 -22.37 11.92 -1.59
CA THR A 109 -22.56 12.61 -2.86
C THR A 109 -21.45 12.20 -3.85
N GLU A 110 -21.82 11.80 -5.06
CA GLU A 110 -20.88 11.59 -6.17
C GLU A 110 -20.22 12.93 -6.53
N TYR A 111 -18.89 12.97 -6.49
CA TYR A 111 -18.15 14.16 -6.85
C TYR A 111 -17.32 13.91 -8.11
N GLU A 112 -17.44 14.79 -9.09
CA GLU A 112 -16.54 14.86 -10.23
C GLU A 112 -15.13 15.26 -9.77
N ALA A 113 -14.12 14.54 -10.26
CA ALA A 113 -12.72 14.83 -9.91
C ALA A 113 -12.26 16.11 -10.63
N PRO A 114 -11.52 17.00 -9.96
CA PRO A 114 -10.96 18.19 -10.61
C PRO A 114 -9.86 17.83 -11.61
N GLU A 115 -9.75 18.61 -12.68
CA GLU A 115 -9.16 18.27 -13.97
C GLU A 115 -7.63 18.22 -14.07
N ILE A 116 -6.84 18.58 -13.09
CA ILE A 116 -5.36 18.38 -13.09
C ILE A 116 -4.83 18.35 -11.66
N ILE A 117 -4.69 17.17 -11.10
CA ILE A 117 -4.03 16.99 -9.81
C ILE A 117 -2.68 16.29 -10.04
N SER A 118 -1.57 16.94 -9.65
CA SER A 118 -0.26 16.29 -9.71
C SER A 118 -0.19 15.12 -8.72
N VAL A 119 0.49 14.04 -9.10
CA VAL A 119 0.71 12.87 -8.23
C VAL A 119 1.34 13.28 -6.88
N GLU A 120 2.17 14.31 -6.89
CA GLU A 120 2.80 14.90 -5.71
C GLU A 120 1.78 15.47 -4.73
N ASN A 121 0.79 16.22 -5.24
CA ASN A 121 -0.30 16.77 -4.42
C ASN A 121 -1.16 15.67 -3.80
N ILE A 122 -1.48 14.62 -4.56
CA ILE A 122 -2.22 13.47 -4.04
C ILE A 122 -1.45 12.81 -2.89
N ARG A 123 -0.14 12.59 -3.04
CA ARG A 123 0.70 12.01 -1.99
C ARG A 123 0.72 12.86 -0.72
N LYS A 124 0.88 14.17 -0.87
CA LYS A 124 0.89 15.12 0.25
C LYS A 124 -0.45 15.13 0.99
N VAL A 125 -1.56 15.14 0.26
CA VAL A 125 -2.89 15.12 0.89
C VAL A 125 -3.17 13.76 1.54
N LEU A 126 -2.81 12.65 0.89
CA LEU A 126 -2.94 11.31 1.46
C LEU A 126 -2.20 11.18 2.80
N SER A 127 -0.98 11.76 2.92
CA SER A 127 -0.21 11.70 4.16
C SER A 127 -0.89 12.43 5.32
N GLY A 128 -1.74 13.42 5.03
CA GLY A 128 -2.52 14.18 6.02
C GLY A 128 -3.86 13.53 6.41
N LEU A 129 -4.28 12.46 5.72
CA LEU A 129 -5.52 11.77 6.05
C LEU A 129 -5.34 10.82 7.24
N PRO A 130 -6.40 10.58 8.03
CA PRO A 130 -6.43 9.50 9.02
C PRO A 130 -5.99 8.15 8.44
N ASP A 131 -5.28 7.34 9.23
CA ASP A 131 -4.63 6.11 8.80
C ASP A 131 -5.57 5.14 8.07
N HIS A 132 -6.80 4.97 8.57
CA HIS A 132 -7.78 4.05 7.99
C HIS A 132 -8.20 4.44 6.57
N TYR A 133 -8.33 5.73 6.25
CA TYR A 133 -8.58 6.21 4.89
C TYR A 133 -7.32 6.12 4.05
N ARG A 134 -6.18 6.56 4.60
CA ARG A 134 -4.89 6.54 3.92
C ARG A 134 -4.51 5.15 3.45
N VAL A 135 -4.65 4.13 4.30
CA VAL A 135 -4.35 2.74 3.96
C VAL A 135 -5.23 2.25 2.81
N VAL A 136 -6.55 2.37 2.91
CA VAL A 136 -7.46 1.87 1.88
C VAL A 136 -7.27 2.59 0.55
N LEU A 137 -7.11 3.92 0.57
CA LEU A 137 -6.85 4.71 -0.64
C LEU A 137 -5.50 4.36 -1.27
N THR A 138 -4.44 4.21 -0.47
CA THR A 138 -3.13 3.80 -0.96
C THR A 138 -3.18 2.44 -1.64
N LEU A 139 -3.78 1.45 -0.99
CA LEU A 139 -3.85 0.08 -1.53
C LEU A 139 -4.68 0.02 -2.81
N HIS A 140 -5.81 0.74 -2.87
CA HIS A 140 -6.67 0.70 -4.04
C HIS A 140 -6.18 1.57 -5.19
N LEU A 141 -5.86 2.86 -4.93
CA LEU A 141 -5.54 3.83 -5.98
C LEU A 141 -4.08 3.75 -6.46
N LEU A 142 -3.13 3.43 -5.59
CA LEU A 142 -1.71 3.48 -5.91
C LEU A 142 -1.10 2.09 -6.12
N GLU A 143 -1.53 1.09 -5.35
CA GLU A 143 -1.01 -0.27 -5.46
C GLU A 143 -1.91 -1.20 -6.30
N GLY A 144 -3.16 -0.76 -6.64
CA GLY A 144 -4.05 -1.45 -7.57
C GLY A 144 -4.77 -2.67 -7.02
N TYR A 145 -4.84 -2.84 -5.69
CA TYR A 145 -5.58 -3.93 -5.06
C TYR A 145 -7.09 -3.69 -5.13
N ASP A 146 -7.85 -4.75 -5.36
CA ASP A 146 -9.30 -4.72 -5.26
C ASP A 146 -9.79 -4.79 -3.80
N TYR A 147 -11.09 -4.58 -3.57
CA TYR A 147 -11.63 -4.55 -2.19
C TYR A 147 -11.53 -5.90 -1.49
N GLN A 148 -11.63 -7.00 -2.22
CA GLN A 148 -11.50 -8.35 -1.67
C GLN A 148 -10.05 -8.61 -1.24
N GLU A 149 -9.09 -8.24 -2.06
CA GLU A 149 -7.66 -8.33 -1.75
C GLU A 149 -7.29 -7.47 -0.54
N ILE A 150 -7.79 -6.22 -0.49
CA ILE A 150 -7.59 -5.32 0.66
C ILE A 150 -8.20 -5.92 1.93
N SER A 151 -9.39 -6.51 1.84
CA SER A 151 -10.04 -7.22 2.94
C SER A 151 -9.16 -8.36 3.48
N GLN A 152 -8.58 -9.17 2.60
CA GLN A 152 -7.68 -10.27 2.97
C GLN A 152 -6.36 -9.76 3.58
N ILE A 153 -5.79 -8.70 3.04
CA ILE A 153 -4.54 -8.11 3.53
C ILE A 153 -4.74 -7.49 4.91
N THR A 154 -5.83 -6.73 5.08
CA THR A 154 -6.11 -5.97 6.31
C THR A 154 -6.85 -6.78 7.39
N GLY A 155 -7.45 -7.91 7.03
CA GLY A 155 -8.34 -8.68 7.90
C GLY A 155 -9.62 -7.93 8.27
N THR A 156 -10.01 -6.93 7.46
CA THR A 156 -11.21 -6.09 7.64
C THR A 156 -12.27 -6.54 6.65
N ASN A 157 -13.55 -6.50 7.04
CA ASN A 157 -14.65 -6.90 6.18
C ASN A 157 -14.70 -6.05 4.90
N GLU A 158 -14.98 -6.67 3.74
CA GLU A 158 -15.03 -5.99 2.45
C GLU A 158 -16.04 -4.84 2.40
N SER A 159 -17.22 -4.98 3.05
CA SER A 159 -18.21 -3.89 3.14
C SER A 159 -17.65 -2.66 3.88
N THR A 160 -16.87 -2.88 4.93
CA THR A 160 -16.15 -1.82 5.66
C THR A 160 -15.10 -1.18 4.76
N ILE A 161 -14.32 -1.97 4.00
CA ILE A 161 -13.34 -1.44 3.05
C ILE A 161 -14.00 -0.55 2.00
N ARG A 162 -15.14 -0.97 1.42
CA ARG A 162 -15.92 -0.14 0.48
C ARG A 162 -16.35 1.19 1.10
N THR A 163 -16.87 1.14 2.33
CA THR A 163 -17.28 2.34 3.07
C THR A 163 -16.10 3.27 3.32
N LEU A 164 -14.98 2.73 3.79
CA LEU A 164 -13.75 3.50 4.04
C LEU A 164 -13.21 4.12 2.75
N TYR A 165 -13.25 3.39 1.64
CA TYR A 165 -12.84 3.91 0.34
C TYR A 165 -13.71 5.09 -0.09
N MET A 166 -15.04 4.95 -0.07
CA MET A 166 -15.97 6.01 -0.48
C MET A 166 -15.78 7.28 0.36
N ARG A 167 -15.72 7.15 1.68
CA ARG A 167 -15.51 8.29 2.60
C ARG A 167 -14.12 8.88 2.48
N GLY A 168 -13.10 8.04 2.36
CA GLY A 168 -11.72 8.47 2.16
C GLY A 168 -11.54 9.24 0.86
N ARG A 169 -12.17 8.78 -0.24
CA ARG A 169 -12.19 9.48 -1.54
C ARG A 169 -12.83 10.86 -1.43
N GLN A 170 -13.93 10.97 -0.70
CA GLN A 170 -14.57 12.27 -0.45
C GLN A 170 -13.64 13.21 0.32
N LYS A 171 -13.04 12.76 1.42
CA LYS A 171 -12.09 13.56 2.21
C LYS A 171 -10.85 13.97 1.40
N LEU A 172 -10.35 13.06 0.54
CA LEU A 172 -9.25 13.36 -0.38
C LEU A 172 -9.65 14.47 -1.35
N ALA A 173 -10.83 14.39 -1.96
CA ALA A 173 -11.33 15.39 -2.89
C ALA A 173 -11.54 16.76 -2.22
N GLU A 174 -12.06 16.81 -0.99
CA GLU A 174 -12.20 18.03 -0.20
C GLU A 174 -10.85 18.68 0.13
N ALA A 175 -9.86 17.85 0.49
CA ALA A 175 -8.53 18.36 0.83
C ALA A 175 -7.73 18.84 -0.40
N LEU A 176 -7.99 18.28 -1.57
CA LEU A 176 -7.37 18.71 -2.84
C LEU A 176 -7.95 20.01 -3.40
N ARG A 177 -9.12 20.47 -2.93
CA ARG A 177 -9.75 21.74 -3.33
C ARG A 177 -9.27 22.96 -2.53
N LYS A 178 -8.56 22.72 -1.42
CA LYS A 178 -7.98 23.76 -0.53
C LYS A 178 -6.58 24.13 -0.98
#